data_2e3f9eeeca75014137c5fc78f7151f8c
#
_entry.id   2e3f9eeeca75014137c5fc78f7151f8c
#
_cell.length_a   1.000
_cell.length_b   1.000
_cell.length_c   1.000
_cell.angle_alpha   90.00
_cell.angle_beta   90.00
_cell.angle_gamma   90.00
#
_symmetry.space_group_name_H-M   'P 1'
#
loop_
_entity.id
_entity.type
_entity.pdbx_description
1 polymer ?
#
loop_
_entity_poly.entity_id
_entity_poly.type
_entity_poly.pdbx_seq_one_letter_code
_entity_poly.pdbx_strand_id
1 'polypeptide(L)'
;MEARLAGSRASRLGAGVGPKYPQVVVLVGATGDLAQRKLLPGLFHLFSAGFIPDLRIVGVSLDDIGVEAFREHAHKAIDRFFTRHAGDGEWAAFAERLDYVSLSAGAEALAAAVARAEAGLAQAHPGQESRRLHYLSVPPAAALTVVRLLAEAGLAAGSRIVMEKPFGTDLESAVALNDRLHEVFSEDQIFRIDHFLGKEPAQNILAFRFANGLFEPIWNRTFIDHVQIDVPETLGLGTRAAFYEATGAYRDMVVTHLFQILGFMAMEPPTSLEPGPISEEKNKVFRSMLPLDPREVVRGQYAGYRDEPGVDPQSETETFIALKCRIDNWRWAGVPFFLRTGKRLAEGQRIISIAFREPPKSMFPVNSGVGAQGPDHLTFDLADASKMSLSFYGKRPGPGMRLDKLSLQFNMKDTGLMGEVLEAYERLILDAMRGDHTLFTTAEGIERLWEVSMPLLEAPPPVRLYAPGSWGPKSIHQLVAPQAWRLPFEREWRNTDEQG
;
A
#
# COMPACT_ATOMS: atom_id res chain seq x y z
N MET A 1 -6.46 2.83 -41.65
CA MET A 1 -5.04 3.14 -41.48
C MET A 1 -4.72 3.63 -40.07
N GLU A 2 -5.66 4.33 -39.41
CA GLU A 2 -5.52 4.77 -38.00
C GLU A 2 -5.55 3.66 -36.95
N ALA A 3 -6.37 2.62 -37.14
CA ALA A 3 -6.45 1.49 -36.19
C ALA A 3 -5.15 0.63 -36.14
N ARG A 4 -4.35 0.59 -37.22
CA ARG A 4 -3.03 -0.07 -37.23
C ARG A 4 -1.94 0.77 -36.55
N LEU A 5 -2.12 2.08 -36.45
CA LEU A 5 -1.17 2.97 -35.76
C LEU A 5 -1.41 3.02 -34.25
N ALA A 6 -2.65 2.79 -33.78
CA ALA A 6 -2.97 2.70 -32.36
C ALA A 6 -2.39 1.41 -31.74
N GLY A 7 -2.54 0.24 -32.41
CA GLY A 7 -1.95 -1.03 -31.95
C GLY A 7 -0.40 -1.02 -31.89
N SER A 8 0.25 -0.25 -32.79
CA SER A 8 1.72 -0.14 -32.81
C SER A 8 2.28 0.82 -31.75
N ARG A 9 1.48 1.72 -31.20
CA ARG A 9 1.88 2.64 -30.12
C ARG A 9 1.78 1.97 -28.74
N ALA A 10 0.74 1.18 -28.48
CA ALA A 10 0.60 0.43 -27.24
C ALA A 10 1.73 -0.60 -27.07
N SER A 11 2.08 -1.33 -28.15
CA SER A 11 3.20 -2.30 -28.13
C SER A 11 4.59 -1.69 -27.91
N ARG A 12 4.76 -0.36 -28.07
CA ARG A 12 6.04 0.32 -27.85
C ARG A 12 6.20 0.91 -26.45
N LEU A 13 5.14 1.11 -25.70
CA LEU A 13 5.18 1.66 -24.33
C LEU A 13 5.48 0.57 -23.29
N GLY A 14 5.07 -0.66 -23.51
CA GLY A 14 5.40 -1.81 -22.64
C GLY A 14 6.75 -2.46 -22.91
N ALA A 15 7.33 -2.23 -24.09
CA ALA A 15 8.60 -2.82 -24.47
C ALA A 15 9.76 -2.18 -23.67
N GLY A 16 10.26 -2.88 -22.66
CA GLY A 16 11.38 -2.48 -21.80
C GLY A 16 10.99 -2.22 -20.33
N VAL A 17 9.70 -2.15 -20.00
CA VAL A 17 9.22 -1.98 -18.62
C VAL A 17 8.88 -3.34 -17.97
N GLY A 18 8.55 -4.35 -18.75
CA GLY A 18 8.17 -5.69 -18.29
C GLY A 18 9.33 -6.62 -17.92
N PRO A 19 9.03 -7.84 -17.46
CA PRO A 19 10.02 -8.86 -17.18
C PRO A 19 10.73 -9.30 -18.48
N LYS A 20 12.01 -9.64 -18.36
CA LYS A 20 12.82 -10.12 -19.49
C LYS A 20 12.35 -11.48 -20.06
N TYR A 21 11.74 -12.30 -19.22
CA TYR A 21 11.44 -13.69 -19.50
C TYR A 21 9.94 -13.94 -19.50
N PRO A 22 9.44 -14.88 -20.30
CA PRO A 22 8.07 -15.40 -20.18
C PRO A 22 7.78 -15.90 -18.76
N GLN A 23 6.55 -15.76 -18.31
CA GLN A 23 6.16 -16.06 -16.93
C GLN A 23 5.20 -17.24 -16.81
N VAL A 24 5.44 -18.13 -15.87
CA VAL A 24 4.45 -19.07 -15.37
C VAL A 24 3.97 -18.58 -14.01
N VAL A 25 2.71 -18.19 -13.91
CA VAL A 25 2.07 -17.77 -12.67
C VAL A 25 1.27 -18.91 -12.08
N VAL A 26 1.67 -19.38 -10.90
CA VAL A 26 0.86 -20.30 -10.09
C VAL A 26 0.02 -19.47 -9.15
N LEU A 27 -1.26 -19.30 -9.48
CA LEU A 27 -2.20 -18.49 -8.72
C LEU A 27 -2.95 -19.37 -7.72
N VAL A 28 -2.50 -19.38 -6.47
CA VAL A 28 -3.15 -20.18 -5.40
C VAL A 28 -4.26 -19.36 -4.75
N GLY A 29 -5.44 -19.95 -4.60
CA GLY A 29 -6.66 -19.24 -4.25
C GLY A 29 -7.34 -18.60 -5.47
N ALA A 30 -7.19 -19.24 -6.64
CA ALA A 30 -7.60 -18.70 -7.94
C ALA A 30 -9.10 -18.44 -8.09
N THR A 31 -9.95 -19.09 -7.27
CA THR A 31 -11.40 -18.87 -7.23
C THR A 31 -11.85 -17.90 -6.14
N GLY A 32 -10.90 -17.39 -5.33
CA GLY A 32 -11.16 -16.48 -4.20
C GLY A 32 -11.52 -15.05 -4.62
N ASP A 33 -12.02 -14.26 -3.66
CA ASP A 33 -12.48 -12.87 -3.89
C ASP A 33 -11.37 -11.95 -4.42
N LEU A 34 -10.16 -12.03 -3.87
CA LEU A 34 -9.02 -11.23 -4.33
C LEU A 34 -8.62 -11.61 -5.77
N ALA A 35 -8.58 -12.90 -6.08
CA ALA A 35 -8.27 -13.38 -7.42
C ALA A 35 -9.28 -12.84 -8.44
N GLN A 36 -10.58 -12.90 -8.12
CA GLN A 36 -11.64 -12.39 -8.99
C GLN A 36 -11.59 -10.88 -9.18
N ARG A 37 -11.43 -10.14 -8.07
CA ARG A 37 -11.55 -8.68 -8.13
C ARG A 37 -10.32 -7.96 -8.64
N LYS A 38 -9.15 -8.54 -8.45
CA LYS A 38 -7.87 -7.86 -8.68
C LYS A 38 -6.88 -8.66 -9.52
N LEU A 39 -6.62 -9.92 -9.18
CA LEU A 39 -5.49 -10.62 -9.77
C LEU A 39 -5.76 -11.11 -11.20
N LEU A 40 -6.91 -11.73 -11.46
CA LEU A 40 -7.27 -12.17 -12.81
C LEU A 40 -7.48 -10.99 -13.76
N PRO A 41 -8.25 -9.92 -13.38
CA PRO A 41 -8.34 -8.71 -14.21
C PRO A 41 -7.00 -8.02 -14.43
N GLY A 42 -6.14 -7.95 -13.40
CA GLY A 42 -4.81 -7.33 -13.50
C GLY A 42 -3.85 -8.12 -14.39
N LEU A 43 -3.82 -9.45 -14.27
CA LEU A 43 -3.02 -10.31 -15.15
C LEU A 43 -3.49 -10.23 -16.61
N PHE A 44 -4.81 -10.14 -16.82
CA PHE A 44 -5.38 -9.90 -18.14
C PHE A 44 -4.94 -8.55 -18.71
N HIS A 45 -4.98 -7.50 -17.90
CA HIS A 45 -4.52 -6.15 -18.31
C HIS A 45 -3.04 -6.16 -18.68
N LEU A 46 -2.18 -6.69 -17.80
CA LEU A 46 -0.74 -6.77 -18.05
C LEU A 46 -0.40 -7.56 -19.33
N PHE A 47 -1.18 -8.61 -19.60
CA PHE A 47 -1.03 -9.40 -20.82
C PHE A 47 -1.52 -8.64 -22.06
N SER A 48 -2.76 -8.12 -22.06
CA SER A 48 -3.37 -7.45 -23.21
C SER A 48 -2.68 -6.12 -23.59
N ALA A 49 -2.16 -5.41 -22.59
CA ALA A 49 -1.38 -4.18 -22.79
C ALA A 49 0.08 -4.43 -23.21
N GLY A 50 0.54 -5.70 -23.23
CA GLY A 50 1.86 -6.08 -23.68
C GLY A 50 3.00 -5.78 -22.68
N PHE A 51 2.68 -5.65 -21.39
CA PHE A 51 3.71 -5.50 -20.34
C PHE A 51 4.49 -6.79 -20.08
N ILE A 52 3.92 -7.95 -20.39
CA ILE A 52 4.55 -9.27 -20.20
C ILE A 52 4.80 -9.88 -21.57
N PRO A 53 6.02 -10.40 -21.89
CA PRO A 53 6.32 -10.96 -23.20
C PRO A 53 5.47 -12.17 -23.55
N ASP A 54 5.23 -13.06 -22.60
CA ASP A 54 4.22 -14.12 -22.64
C ASP A 54 3.95 -14.65 -21.24
N LEU A 55 2.76 -15.23 -21.04
CA LEU A 55 2.23 -15.62 -19.75
C LEU A 55 1.49 -16.95 -19.85
N ARG A 56 1.69 -17.84 -18.88
CA ARG A 56 0.83 -18.99 -18.58
C ARG A 56 0.39 -18.91 -17.13
N ILE A 57 -0.87 -19.23 -16.85
CA ILE A 57 -1.45 -19.17 -15.50
C ILE A 57 -1.96 -20.57 -15.14
N VAL A 58 -1.46 -21.12 -14.04
CA VAL A 58 -1.99 -22.33 -13.42
C VAL A 58 -2.79 -21.88 -12.19
N GLY A 59 -4.11 -21.85 -12.30
CA GLY A 59 -5.01 -21.63 -11.17
C GLY A 59 -5.02 -22.82 -10.23
N VAL A 60 -4.96 -22.55 -8.93
CA VAL A 60 -4.98 -23.58 -7.88
C VAL A 60 -5.96 -23.16 -6.80
N SER A 61 -6.92 -23.99 -6.42
CA SER A 61 -7.78 -23.76 -5.25
C SER A 61 -8.34 -25.07 -4.68
N LEU A 62 -9.14 -24.95 -3.63
CA LEU A 62 -9.78 -26.11 -2.99
C LEU A 62 -10.92 -26.70 -3.84
N ASP A 63 -11.47 -25.89 -4.75
CA ASP A 63 -12.57 -26.31 -5.59
C ASP A 63 -12.13 -27.39 -6.57
N ASP A 64 -12.91 -28.46 -6.68
CA ASP A 64 -12.68 -29.52 -7.66
C ASP A 64 -13.44 -29.20 -8.96
N ILE A 65 -12.86 -28.30 -9.75
CA ILE A 65 -13.41 -27.86 -11.04
C ILE A 65 -12.43 -28.18 -12.18
N GLY A 66 -12.98 -28.28 -13.39
CA GLY A 66 -12.14 -28.43 -14.58
C GLY A 66 -11.62 -27.10 -15.12
N VAL A 67 -10.68 -27.17 -16.06
CA VAL A 67 -10.06 -26.01 -16.73
C VAL A 67 -11.12 -25.09 -17.36
N GLU A 68 -12.13 -25.68 -18.03
CA GLU A 68 -13.18 -24.89 -18.69
C GLU A 68 -14.04 -24.10 -17.68
N ALA A 69 -14.38 -24.71 -16.55
CA ALA A 69 -15.10 -24.02 -15.48
C ALA A 69 -14.25 -22.88 -14.87
N PHE A 70 -12.93 -23.07 -14.74
CA PHE A 70 -12.03 -22.02 -14.30
C PHE A 70 -11.91 -20.89 -15.33
N ARG A 71 -11.85 -21.19 -16.63
CA ARG A 71 -11.88 -20.19 -17.71
C ARG A 71 -13.16 -19.36 -17.68
N GLU A 72 -14.32 -20.00 -17.49
CA GLU A 72 -15.61 -19.31 -17.35
C GLU A 72 -15.60 -18.39 -16.11
N HIS A 73 -15.04 -18.86 -15.00
CA HIS A 73 -14.88 -18.07 -13.76
C HIS A 73 -14.00 -16.84 -14.00
N ALA A 74 -12.86 -17.01 -14.67
CA ALA A 74 -11.96 -15.91 -15.01
C ALA A 74 -12.61 -14.89 -15.96
N HIS A 75 -13.38 -15.38 -16.95
CA HIS A 75 -14.11 -14.51 -17.86
C HIS A 75 -15.11 -13.61 -17.13
N LYS A 76 -15.94 -14.21 -16.26
CA LYS A 76 -16.91 -13.46 -15.44
C LYS A 76 -16.21 -12.43 -14.52
N ALA A 77 -15.04 -12.78 -13.99
CA ALA A 77 -14.25 -11.87 -13.17
C ALA A 77 -13.74 -10.67 -13.97
N ILE A 78 -13.22 -10.90 -15.16
CA ILE A 78 -12.74 -9.85 -16.07
C ILE A 78 -13.88 -8.98 -16.53
N ASP A 79 -14.99 -9.55 -17.01
CA ASP A 79 -16.17 -8.77 -17.44
C ASP A 79 -16.73 -7.85 -16.35
N ARG A 80 -16.65 -8.30 -15.10
CA ARG A 80 -17.19 -7.55 -13.97
C ARG A 80 -16.25 -6.49 -13.42
N PHE A 81 -14.96 -6.72 -13.42
CA PHE A 81 -14.00 -5.92 -12.66
C PHE A 81 -12.93 -5.24 -13.51
N PHE A 82 -12.77 -5.61 -14.78
CA PHE A 82 -11.88 -4.92 -15.68
C PHE A 82 -12.53 -3.61 -16.17
N THR A 83 -11.77 -2.53 -16.16
CA THR A 83 -12.31 -1.18 -16.43
C THR A 83 -12.59 -0.90 -17.92
N ARG A 84 -11.96 -1.67 -18.83
CA ARG A 84 -12.18 -1.63 -20.27
C ARG A 84 -12.92 -2.88 -20.69
N HIS A 85 -13.70 -2.79 -21.77
CA HIS A 85 -14.34 -3.98 -22.33
C HIS A 85 -13.28 -4.86 -22.99
N ALA A 86 -13.16 -6.12 -22.58
CA ALA A 86 -12.27 -7.08 -23.21
C ALA A 86 -12.81 -7.43 -24.62
N GLY A 87 -11.98 -7.28 -25.63
CA GLY A 87 -12.34 -7.76 -26.98
C GLY A 87 -12.38 -9.30 -27.04
N ASP A 88 -13.32 -9.87 -27.80
CA ASP A 88 -13.46 -11.34 -27.94
C ASP A 88 -12.14 -12.03 -28.31
N GLY A 89 -11.34 -11.41 -29.17
CA GLY A 89 -10.02 -11.94 -29.57
C GLY A 89 -8.97 -11.86 -28.46
N GLU A 90 -8.99 -10.84 -27.62
CA GLU A 90 -8.08 -10.68 -26.48
C GLU A 90 -8.40 -11.71 -25.40
N TRP A 91 -9.69 -11.91 -25.12
CA TRP A 91 -10.14 -12.93 -24.20
C TRP A 91 -9.77 -14.32 -24.68
N ALA A 92 -10.04 -14.68 -25.93
CA ALA A 92 -9.73 -16.01 -26.48
C ALA A 92 -8.23 -16.30 -26.34
N ALA A 93 -7.38 -15.33 -26.69
CA ALA A 93 -5.93 -15.45 -26.54
C ALA A 93 -5.48 -15.64 -25.08
N PHE A 94 -6.14 -14.97 -24.12
CA PHE A 94 -5.84 -15.11 -22.70
C PHE A 94 -6.36 -16.46 -22.15
N ALA A 95 -7.56 -16.87 -22.52
CA ALA A 95 -8.18 -18.11 -22.06
C ALA A 95 -7.35 -19.37 -22.39
N GLU A 96 -6.66 -19.39 -23.56
CA GLU A 96 -5.73 -20.46 -23.95
C GLU A 96 -4.52 -20.58 -23.02
N ARG A 97 -4.23 -19.55 -22.24
CA ARG A 97 -3.12 -19.48 -21.30
C ARG A 97 -3.48 -19.93 -19.89
N LEU A 98 -4.75 -20.21 -19.64
CA LEU A 98 -5.26 -20.66 -18.34
C LEU A 98 -5.28 -22.19 -18.26
N ASP A 99 -4.65 -22.74 -17.23
CA ASP A 99 -4.77 -24.13 -16.76
C ASP A 99 -5.25 -24.12 -15.31
N TYR A 100 -5.70 -25.27 -14.81
CA TYR A 100 -6.23 -25.38 -13.46
C TYR A 100 -5.92 -26.73 -12.83
N VAL A 101 -5.60 -26.69 -11.53
CA VAL A 101 -5.39 -27.89 -10.70
C VAL A 101 -6.07 -27.69 -9.36
N SER A 102 -6.88 -28.68 -8.94
CA SER A 102 -7.39 -28.70 -7.56
C SER A 102 -6.24 -28.93 -6.57
N LEU A 103 -6.25 -28.22 -5.44
CA LEU A 103 -5.26 -28.39 -4.38
C LEU A 103 -5.24 -29.83 -3.83
N SER A 104 -6.40 -30.51 -3.85
CA SER A 104 -6.57 -31.91 -3.44
C SER A 104 -5.84 -32.93 -4.35
N ALA A 105 -5.49 -32.53 -5.57
CA ALA A 105 -4.75 -33.39 -6.51
C ALA A 105 -3.26 -33.58 -6.13
N GLY A 106 -2.74 -32.71 -5.22
CA GLY A 106 -1.43 -32.84 -4.62
C GLY A 106 -0.25 -32.34 -5.45
N ALA A 107 0.95 -32.57 -4.93
CA ALA A 107 2.19 -31.99 -5.45
C ALA A 107 2.53 -32.48 -6.88
N GLU A 108 2.33 -33.74 -7.18
CA GLU A 108 2.64 -34.33 -8.50
C GLU A 108 1.76 -33.70 -9.61
N ALA A 109 0.47 -33.52 -9.35
CA ALA A 109 -0.45 -32.92 -10.31
C ALA A 109 -0.11 -31.44 -10.56
N LEU A 110 0.26 -30.71 -9.50
CA LEU A 110 0.69 -29.34 -9.61
C LEU A 110 2.00 -29.22 -10.40
N ALA A 111 3.00 -30.06 -10.10
CA ALA A 111 4.26 -30.11 -10.85
C ALA A 111 4.03 -30.40 -12.34
N ALA A 112 3.16 -31.35 -12.65
CA ALA A 112 2.81 -31.72 -14.03
C ALA A 112 2.13 -30.55 -14.77
N ALA A 113 1.24 -29.80 -14.13
CA ALA A 113 0.59 -28.62 -14.72
C ALA A 113 1.58 -27.49 -15.01
N VAL A 114 2.48 -27.21 -14.06
CA VAL A 114 3.54 -26.22 -14.26
C VAL A 114 4.48 -26.65 -15.40
N ALA A 115 4.87 -27.91 -15.45
CA ALA A 115 5.71 -28.43 -16.53
C ALA A 115 5.04 -28.30 -17.92
N ARG A 116 3.72 -28.52 -18.03
CA ARG A 116 2.96 -28.26 -19.27
C ARG A 116 3.00 -26.78 -19.66
N ALA A 117 2.81 -25.89 -18.69
CA ALA A 117 2.86 -24.44 -18.92
C ALA A 117 4.25 -24.00 -19.41
N GLU A 118 5.32 -24.48 -18.79
CA GLU A 118 6.71 -24.21 -19.18
C GLU A 118 7.03 -24.78 -20.59
N ALA A 119 6.59 -25.99 -20.89
CA ALA A 119 6.76 -26.58 -22.21
C ALA A 119 6.05 -25.77 -23.30
N GLY A 120 4.85 -25.27 -23.02
CA GLY A 120 4.12 -24.38 -23.93
C GLY A 120 4.86 -23.05 -24.19
N LEU A 121 5.47 -22.45 -23.16
CA LEU A 121 6.29 -21.25 -23.31
C LEU A 121 7.59 -21.53 -24.07
N ALA A 122 8.24 -22.66 -23.81
CA ALA A 122 9.46 -23.05 -24.52
C ALA A 122 9.23 -23.29 -26.02
N GLN A 123 8.05 -23.79 -26.40
CA GLN A 123 7.66 -23.92 -27.82
C GLN A 123 7.42 -22.55 -28.46
N ALA A 124 6.76 -21.63 -27.75
CA ALA A 124 6.47 -20.29 -28.24
C ALA A 124 7.74 -19.41 -28.32
N HIS A 125 8.70 -19.63 -27.42
CA HIS A 125 9.93 -18.83 -27.28
C HIS A 125 11.18 -19.73 -27.25
N PRO A 126 11.60 -20.33 -28.37
CA PRO A 126 12.75 -21.23 -28.42
C PRO A 126 14.04 -20.53 -27.91
N GLY A 127 14.72 -21.19 -26.97
CA GLY A 127 15.98 -20.68 -26.40
C GLY A 127 15.80 -19.64 -25.30
N GLN A 128 14.59 -19.31 -24.90
CA GLN A 128 14.31 -18.48 -23.71
C GLN A 128 13.86 -19.35 -22.55
N GLU A 129 14.40 -19.09 -21.36
CA GLU A 129 13.89 -19.68 -20.12
C GLU A 129 12.63 -18.95 -19.66
N SER A 130 11.68 -19.66 -19.08
CA SER A 130 10.57 -19.05 -18.33
C SER A 130 10.94 -18.85 -16.87
N ARG A 131 10.20 -17.96 -16.19
CA ARG A 131 10.32 -17.73 -14.74
C ARG A 131 8.99 -18.07 -14.06
N ARG A 132 9.07 -18.62 -12.84
CA ARG A 132 7.90 -18.97 -12.04
C ARG A 132 7.61 -17.89 -11.02
N LEU A 133 6.34 -17.51 -10.90
CA LEU A 133 5.81 -16.66 -9.84
C LEU A 133 4.68 -17.41 -9.14
N HIS A 134 4.86 -17.76 -7.89
CA HIS A 134 3.81 -18.30 -7.02
C HIS A 134 3.10 -17.15 -6.33
N TYR A 135 1.83 -16.93 -6.60
CA TYR A 135 1.02 -15.93 -5.93
C TYR A 135 0.06 -16.60 -4.94
N LEU A 136 0.25 -16.35 -3.64
CA LEU A 136 -0.56 -16.95 -2.58
C LEU A 136 -1.69 -16.00 -2.17
N SER A 137 -2.85 -16.14 -2.83
CA SER A 137 -4.10 -15.43 -2.51
C SER A 137 -4.98 -16.29 -1.58
N VAL A 138 -4.39 -16.73 -0.47
CA VAL A 138 -5.02 -17.63 0.49
C VAL A 138 -4.94 -17.05 1.91
N PRO A 139 -5.83 -17.47 2.83
CA PRO A 139 -5.73 -17.08 4.24
C PRO A 139 -4.37 -17.48 4.84
N PRO A 140 -3.85 -16.71 5.82
CA PRO A 140 -2.52 -16.96 6.40
C PRO A 140 -2.31 -18.38 6.93
N ALA A 141 -3.34 -18.97 7.53
CA ALA A 141 -3.29 -20.35 8.01
C ALA A 141 -3.03 -21.39 6.91
N ALA A 142 -3.46 -21.12 5.68
CA ALA A 142 -3.25 -22.01 4.53
C ALA A 142 -1.91 -21.76 3.82
N ALA A 143 -1.33 -20.56 3.96
CA ALA A 143 -0.14 -20.16 3.21
C ALA A 143 1.04 -21.10 3.44
N LEU A 144 1.35 -21.45 4.70
CA LEU A 144 2.46 -22.37 5.03
C LEU A 144 2.23 -23.81 4.51
N THR A 145 0.99 -24.24 4.42
CA THR A 145 0.65 -25.55 3.81
C THR A 145 0.95 -25.53 2.31
N VAL A 146 0.60 -24.42 1.64
CA VAL A 146 0.92 -24.24 0.21
C VAL A 146 2.45 -24.14 0.00
N VAL A 147 3.18 -23.44 0.86
CA VAL A 147 4.65 -23.37 0.79
C VAL A 147 5.28 -24.77 0.84
N ARG A 148 4.82 -25.63 1.75
CA ARG A 148 5.27 -27.03 1.80
C ARG A 148 4.91 -27.82 0.54
N LEU A 149 3.70 -27.65 0.03
CA LEU A 149 3.28 -28.27 -1.22
C LEU A 149 4.17 -27.88 -2.41
N LEU A 150 4.54 -26.58 -2.49
CA LEU A 150 5.46 -26.09 -3.53
C LEU A 150 6.87 -26.71 -3.40
N ALA A 151 7.36 -26.90 -2.17
CA ALA A 151 8.62 -27.59 -1.90
C ALA A 151 8.55 -29.08 -2.32
N GLU A 152 7.49 -29.79 -1.92
CA GLU A 152 7.24 -31.19 -2.28
C GLU A 152 7.11 -31.37 -3.81
N ALA A 153 6.50 -30.41 -4.51
CA ALA A 153 6.40 -30.38 -5.96
C ALA A 153 7.71 -30.02 -6.68
N GLY A 154 8.78 -29.67 -5.96
CA GLY A 154 10.05 -29.23 -6.55
C GLY A 154 9.96 -27.86 -7.28
N LEU A 155 9.00 -27.03 -6.92
CA LEU A 155 8.70 -25.78 -7.61
C LEU A 155 9.34 -24.53 -6.96
N ALA A 156 9.99 -24.67 -5.80
CA ALA A 156 10.59 -23.56 -5.06
C ALA A 156 11.87 -23.02 -5.71
N ALA A 157 12.74 -23.91 -6.23
CA ALA A 157 14.02 -23.51 -6.78
C ALA A 157 13.85 -22.62 -8.04
N GLY A 158 14.54 -21.46 -8.06
CA GLY A 158 14.52 -20.52 -9.18
C GLY A 158 13.17 -19.82 -9.41
N SER A 159 12.26 -19.90 -8.45
CA SER A 159 10.95 -19.24 -8.47
C SER A 159 10.92 -18.02 -7.56
N ARG A 160 9.84 -17.27 -7.62
CA ARG A 160 9.47 -16.19 -6.69
C ARG A 160 8.12 -16.48 -6.06
N ILE A 161 7.94 -16.02 -4.83
CA ILE A 161 6.69 -16.19 -4.10
C ILE A 161 6.16 -14.83 -3.61
N VAL A 162 4.90 -14.58 -3.90
CA VAL A 162 4.16 -13.40 -3.43
C VAL A 162 3.27 -13.82 -2.26
N MET A 163 3.43 -13.11 -1.16
CA MET A 163 2.68 -13.32 0.07
C MET A 163 1.77 -12.13 0.37
N GLU A 164 0.51 -12.42 0.70
CA GLU A 164 -0.46 -11.44 1.17
C GLU A 164 -0.36 -11.24 2.69
N LYS A 165 -0.74 -10.04 3.14
CA LYS A 165 -0.90 -9.78 4.58
C LYS A 165 -2.02 -10.64 5.19
N PRO A 166 -2.01 -10.86 6.52
CA PRO A 166 -1.09 -10.37 7.54
C PRO A 166 0.22 -11.18 7.61
N PHE A 167 1.31 -10.49 7.96
CA PHE A 167 2.62 -11.08 8.20
C PHE A 167 2.84 -11.22 9.72
N GLY A 168 2.14 -12.17 10.33
CA GLY A 168 2.00 -12.29 11.77
C GLY A 168 0.94 -11.35 12.35
N THR A 169 0.70 -11.49 13.65
CA THR A 169 -0.21 -10.66 14.47
C THR A 169 0.51 -10.04 15.68
N ASP A 170 1.76 -10.46 15.90
CA ASP A 170 2.71 -10.05 16.91
C ASP A 170 4.14 -10.46 16.49
N LEU A 171 5.13 -10.16 17.31
CA LEU A 171 6.54 -10.48 16.99
C LEU A 171 6.78 -12.00 16.87
N GLU A 172 6.26 -12.79 17.80
CA GLU A 172 6.47 -14.25 17.82
C GLU A 172 5.93 -14.91 16.55
N SER A 173 4.69 -14.60 16.19
CA SER A 173 4.05 -15.16 14.99
C SER A 173 4.69 -14.67 13.69
N ALA A 174 5.22 -13.43 13.65
CA ALA A 174 5.93 -12.91 12.50
C ALA A 174 7.27 -13.62 12.29
N VAL A 175 8.06 -13.80 13.34
CA VAL A 175 9.31 -14.57 13.31
C VAL A 175 9.04 -16.01 12.89
N ALA A 176 8.06 -16.67 13.50
CA ALA A 176 7.71 -18.05 13.15
C ALA A 176 7.27 -18.18 11.68
N LEU A 177 6.53 -17.20 11.13
CA LEU A 177 6.15 -17.18 9.72
C LEU A 177 7.37 -17.05 8.81
N ASN A 178 8.28 -16.12 9.13
CA ASN A 178 9.49 -15.90 8.34
C ASN A 178 10.41 -17.11 8.37
N ASP A 179 10.65 -17.72 9.54
CA ASP A 179 11.47 -18.93 9.68
C ASP A 179 10.95 -20.07 8.79
N ARG A 180 9.62 -20.28 8.78
CA ARG A 180 8.98 -21.31 7.94
C ARG A 180 9.09 -21.02 6.45
N LEU A 181 9.03 -19.74 6.06
CA LEU A 181 9.24 -19.37 4.67
C LEU A 181 10.69 -19.59 4.26
N HIS A 182 11.65 -19.27 5.14
CA HIS A 182 13.07 -19.41 4.88
C HIS A 182 13.55 -20.87 4.86
N GLU A 183 12.78 -21.82 5.40
CA GLU A 183 13.04 -23.26 5.20
C GLU A 183 12.96 -23.67 3.72
N VAL A 184 12.21 -22.91 2.89
CA VAL A 184 11.88 -23.26 1.50
C VAL A 184 12.39 -22.24 0.49
N PHE A 185 12.29 -20.94 0.80
CA PHE A 185 12.64 -19.83 -0.08
C PHE A 185 13.69 -18.94 0.57
N SER A 186 14.65 -18.43 -0.21
CA SER A 186 15.53 -17.34 0.24
C SER A 186 14.77 -16.01 0.26
N GLU A 187 15.25 -15.04 1.05
CA GLU A 187 14.57 -13.75 1.20
C GLU A 187 14.40 -12.99 -0.13
N ASP A 188 15.36 -13.13 -1.06
CA ASP A 188 15.31 -12.54 -2.41
C ASP A 188 14.25 -13.16 -3.32
N GLN A 189 13.68 -14.31 -2.95
CA GLN A 189 12.55 -14.93 -3.63
C GLN A 189 11.19 -14.50 -3.06
N ILE A 190 11.15 -13.87 -1.87
CA ILE A 190 9.90 -13.59 -1.13
C ILE A 190 9.47 -12.14 -1.34
N PHE A 191 8.27 -11.95 -1.86
CA PHE A 191 7.63 -10.66 -2.13
C PHE A 191 6.43 -10.48 -1.21
N ARG A 192 6.61 -9.76 -0.08
CA ARG A 192 5.52 -9.46 0.86
C ARG A 192 4.79 -8.21 0.41
N ILE A 193 3.57 -8.39 -0.08
CA ILE A 193 2.77 -7.31 -0.69
C ILE A 193 2.22 -6.36 0.36
N ASP A 194 2.45 -5.07 0.11
CA ASP A 194 1.69 -3.96 0.66
C ASP A 194 1.09 -3.13 -0.49
N HIS A 195 -0.21 -3.27 -0.71
CA HIS A 195 -0.89 -2.59 -1.82
C HIS A 195 -0.90 -1.06 -1.70
N PHE A 196 -0.63 -0.47 -0.53
CA PHE A 196 -0.45 0.98 -0.39
C PHE A 196 0.82 1.46 -1.08
N LEU A 197 1.89 0.67 -1.04
CA LEU A 197 3.16 1.00 -1.69
C LEU A 197 3.08 0.89 -3.22
N GLY A 198 2.21 0.03 -3.74
CA GLY A 198 1.95 -0.10 -5.17
C GLY A 198 1.24 1.10 -5.80
N LYS A 199 0.74 2.04 -4.98
CA LYS A 199 0.07 3.24 -5.46
C LYS A 199 1.05 4.32 -5.90
N GLU A 200 0.78 4.99 -7.02
CA GLU A 200 1.58 6.10 -7.56
C GLU A 200 1.91 7.20 -6.51
N PRO A 201 0.97 7.64 -5.64
CA PRO A 201 1.28 8.66 -4.66
C PRO A 201 2.36 8.27 -3.64
N ALA A 202 2.46 6.99 -3.25
CA ALA A 202 3.52 6.53 -2.35
C ALA A 202 4.90 6.60 -3.02
N GLN A 203 4.98 6.21 -4.28
CA GLN A 203 6.20 6.29 -5.09
C GLN A 203 6.59 7.75 -5.39
N ASN A 204 5.60 8.62 -5.55
CA ASN A 204 5.83 10.04 -5.80
C ASN A 204 6.56 10.75 -4.65
N ILE A 205 6.48 10.24 -3.42
CA ILE A 205 7.29 10.73 -2.30
C ILE A 205 8.78 10.63 -2.61
N LEU A 206 9.22 9.50 -3.18
CA LEU A 206 10.63 9.29 -3.55
C LEU A 206 11.06 10.26 -4.66
N ALA A 207 10.24 10.38 -5.70
CA ALA A 207 10.49 11.31 -6.80
C ALA A 207 10.54 12.76 -6.31
N PHE A 208 9.59 13.16 -5.47
CA PHE A 208 9.53 14.50 -4.89
C PHE A 208 10.77 14.83 -4.06
N ARG A 209 11.19 13.91 -3.20
CA ARG A 209 12.36 14.11 -2.34
C ARG A 209 13.66 14.11 -3.11
N PHE A 210 13.89 13.11 -3.97
CA PHE A 210 15.22 12.82 -4.50
C PHE A 210 15.47 13.37 -5.90
N ALA A 211 14.43 13.79 -6.64
CA ALA A 211 14.60 14.48 -7.92
C ALA A 211 14.68 16.01 -7.79
N ASN A 212 14.36 16.57 -6.61
CA ASN A 212 14.25 18.01 -6.40
C ASN A 212 15.22 18.50 -5.33
N GLY A 213 16.25 19.27 -5.71
CA GLY A 213 17.23 19.84 -4.78
C GLY A 213 16.68 20.87 -3.79
N LEU A 214 15.41 21.26 -3.91
CA LEU A 214 14.77 22.22 -2.99
C LEU A 214 14.33 21.57 -1.68
N PHE A 215 13.84 20.32 -1.72
CA PHE A 215 13.14 19.75 -0.56
C PHE A 215 14.05 18.91 0.34
N GLU A 216 14.95 18.10 -0.19
CA GLU A 216 15.77 17.23 0.64
C GLU A 216 16.65 17.97 1.66
N PRO A 217 17.25 19.15 1.37
CA PRO A 217 17.99 19.92 2.37
C PRO A 217 17.19 20.36 3.60
N ILE A 218 15.88 20.54 3.45
CA ILE A 218 14.96 20.92 4.54
C ILE A 218 14.21 19.74 5.14
N TRP A 219 14.48 18.50 4.68
CA TRP A 219 13.78 17.30 5.10
C TRP A 219 14.38 16.67 6.36
N ASN A 220 14.40 17.44 7.45
CA ASN A 220 15.02 17.06 8.71
C ASN A 220 14.48 17.84 9.90
N ARG A 221 14.88 17.44 11.11
CA ARG A 221 14.49 18.02 12.39
C ARG A 221 14.74 19.53 12.55
N THR A 222 15.63 20.10 11.75
CA THR A 222 15.92 21.55 11.82
C THR A 222 14.78 22.36 11.25
N PHE A 223 14.10 21.85 10.22
CA PHE A 223 13.04 22.56 9.50
C PHE A 223 11.65 21.98 9.73
N ILE A 224 11.54 20.67 10.00
CA ILE A 224 10.26 20.00 10.22
C ILE A 224 9.92 20.01 11.70
N ASP A 225 8.70 20.45 12.02
CA ASP A 225 8.16 20.46 13.39
C ASP A 225 7.51 19.12 13.73
N HIS A 226 6.60 18.65 12.87
CA HIS A 226 5.95 17.35 13.02
C HIS A 226 5.47 16.81 11.67
N VAL A 227 5.13 15.53 11.64
CA VAL A 227 4.55 14.84 10.49
C VAL A 227 3.25 14.16 10.90
N GLN A 228 2.22 14.23 10.05
CA GLN A 228 0.96 13.51 10.23
C GLN A 228 0.73 12.59 9.03
N ILE A 229 0.43 11.32 9.31
CA ILE A 229 0.01 10.33 8.31
C ILE A 229 -1.41 9.93 8.67
N ASP A 230 -2.38 10.38 7.90
CA ASP A 230 -3.79 10.24 8.17
C ASP A 230 -4.47 9.45 7.05
N VAL A 231 -5.02 8.28 7.41
CA VAL A 231 -5.66 7.35 6.48
C VAL A 231 -7.06 6.98 7.00
N PRO A 232 -8.00 7.94 7.00
CA PRO A 232 -9.37 7.71 7.43
C PRO A 232 -10.17 6.93 6.39
N GLU A 233 -11.18 6.18 6.85
CA GLU A 233 -12.14 5.49 6.01
C GLU A 233 -13.58 5.83 6.43
N THR A 234 -14.41 6.23 5.46
CA THR A 234 -15.84 6.50 5.70
C THR A 234 -16.67 5.22 5.78
N LEU A 235 -16.18 4.14 5.19
CA LEU A 235 -16.85 2.85 5.15
C LEU A 235 -16.81 2.14 6.51
N GLY A 236 -17.86 1.36 6.81
CA GLY A 236 -17.89 0.39 7.90
C GLY A 236 -17.28 -0.96 7.46
N LEU A 237 -17.54 -2.00 8.24
CA LEU A 237 -16.95 -3.33 8.03
C LEU A 237 -17.67 -4.18 6.99
N GLY A 238 -18.96 -3.95 6.77
CA GLY A 238 -19.80 -4.77 5.90
C GLY A 238 -19.77 -6.24 6.35
N THR A 239 -19.48 -7.16 5.45
CA THR A 239 -19.42 -8.61 5.73
C THR A 239 -18.11 -9.06 6.39
N ARG A 240 -17.19 -8.13 6.70
CA ARG A 240 -15.84 -8.45 7.22
C ARG A 240 -15.72 -8.33 8.75
N ALA A 241 -16.83 -8.26 9.48
CA ALA A 241 -16.84 -8.05 10.92
C ALA A 241 -16.01 -9.10 11.68
N ALA A 242 -16.20 -10.38 11.40
CA ALA A 242 -15.46 -11.47 12.05
C ALA A 242 -13.93 -11.42 11.81
N PHE A 243 -13.51 -11.05 10.60
CA PHE A 243 -12.09 -10.83 10.31
C PHE A 243 -11.54 -9.65 11.10
N TYR A 244 -12.28 -8.56 11.15
CA TYR A 244 -11.86 -7.34 11.79
C TYR A 244 -11.81 -7.46 13.33
N GLU A 245 -12.69 -8.27 13.89
CA GLU A 245 -12.72 -8.59 15.31
C GLU A 245 -11.41 -9.21 15.79
N ALA A 246 -10.79 -10.06 14.97
CA ALA A 246 -9.50 -10.66 15.27
C ALA A 246 -8.30 -9.74 14.99
N THR A 247 -8.49 -8.68 14.20
CA THR A 247 -7.36 -7.88 13.66
C THR A 247 -7.29 -6.48 14.28
N GLY A 248 -8.40 -5.75 14.29
CA GLY A 248 -8.46 -4.34 14.71
C GLY A 248 -7.76 -3.38 13.75
N ALA A 249 -7.94 -2.08 14.00
CA ALA A 249 -7.36 -1.02 13.17
C ALA A 249 -5.84 -0.98 13.21
N TYR A 250 -5.24 -1.31 14.35
CA TYR A 250 -3.80 -1.27 14.51
C TYR A 250 -3.09 -2.30 13.62
N ARG A 251 -3.45 -3.57 13.77
CA ARG A 251 -2.83 -4.65 13.00
C ARG A 251 -3.16 -4.58 11.51
N ASP A 252 -4.40 -4.15 11.19
CA ASP A 252 -4.84 -4.05 9.79
C ASP A 252 -4.11 -2.93 9.02
N MET A 253 -3.89 -1.77 9.66
CA MET A 253 -3.46 -0.57 8.96
C MET A 253 -2.11 -0.02 9.39
N VAL A 254 -1.78 -0.04 10.68
CA VAL A 254 -0.58 0.68 11.17
C VAL A 254 0.68 -0.09 10.86
N VAL A 255 0.78 -1.34 11.32
CA VAL A 255 2.01 -2.14 11.23
C VAL A 255 2.38 -2.42 9.77
N THR A 256 1.39 -2.64 8.92
CA THR A 256 1.62 -2.98 7.52
C THR A 256 1.73 -1.74 6.63
N HIS A 257 0.72 -0.84 6.65
CA HIS A 257 0.61 0.24 5.68
C HIS A 257 1.24 1.57 6.15
N LEU A 258 0.84 2.07 7.33
CA LEU A 258 1.26 3.39 7.77
C LEU A 258 2.75 3.44 8.09
N PHE A 259 3.31 2.40 8.69
CA PHE A 259 4.75 2.33 8.95
C PHE A 259 5.58 2.18 7.68
N GLN A 260 5.07 1.52 6.65
CA GLN A 260 5.76 1.45 5.35
C GLN A 260 5.80 2.84 4.67
N ILE A 261 4.69 3.58 4.70
CA ILE A 261 4.63 4.96 4.21
C ILE A 261 5.59 5.84 5.02
N LEU A 262 5.61 5.69 6.35
CA LEU A 262 6.55 6.39 7.22
C LEU A 262 8.00 6.07 6.84
N GLY A 263 8.31 4.83 6.48
CA GLY A 263 9.63 4.43 5.99
C GLY A 263 10.07 5.25 4.78
N PHE A 264 9.26 5.36 3.74
CA PHE A 264 9.56 6.19 2.56
C PHE A 264 9.65 7.68 2.88
N MET A 265 8.80 8.16 3.78
CA MET A 265 8.82 9.55 4.21
C MET A 265 10.08 9.89 5.01
N ALA A 266 10.57 8.98 5.84
CA ALA A 266 11.62 9.24 6.83
C ALA A 266 13.02 8.73 6.45
N MET A 267 13.17 7.88 5.40
CA MET A 267 14.46 7.30 5.03
C MET A 267 15.49 8.35 4.60
N GLU A 268 16.77 8.02 4.71
CA GLU A 268 17.86 8.79 4.11
C GLU A 268 17.84 8.65 2.58
N PRO A 269 18.48 9.58 1.82
CA PRO A 269 18.66 9.37 0.39
C PRO A 269 19.46 8.07 0.15
N PRO A 270 18.88 7.10 -0.59
CA PRO A 270 19.60 5.87 -0.91
C PRO A 270 20.74 6.14 -1.90
N THR A 271 21.72 5.24 -1.95
CA THR A 271 22.84 5.34 -2.93
C THR A 271 22.39 5.19 -4.38
N SER A 272 21.26 4.53 -4.60
CA SER A 272 20.55 4.43 -5.88
C SER A 272 19.08 4.10 -5.61
N LEU A 273 18.23 4.24 -6.64
CA LEU A 273 16.80 3.83 -6.56
C LEU A 273 16.61 2.33 -6.84
N GLU A 274 17.68 1.54 -6.71
CA GLU A 274 17.59 0.07 -6.76
C GLU A 274 16.95 -0.50 -5.48
N PRO A 275 16.33 -1.68 -5.55
CA PRO A 275 15.59 -2.27 -4.43
C PRO A 275 16.39 -2.41 -3.13
N GLY A 276 17.64 -2.91 -3.23
CA GLY A 276 18.50 -3.13 -2.07
C GLY A 276 18.76 -1.87 -1.25
N PRO A 277 19.34 -0.80 -1.86
CA PRO A 277 19.56 0.49 -1.20
C PRO A 277 18.28 1.11 -0.60
N ILE A 278 17.14 1.03 -1.29
CA ILE A 278 15.86 1.54 -0.75
C ILE A 278 15.43 0.73 0.48
N SER A 279 15.48 -0.60 0.41
CA SER A 279 15.10 -1.46 1.54
C SER A 279 16.03 -1.24 2.73
N GLU A 280 17.33 -1.05 2.50
CA GLU A 280 18.30 -0.77 3.57
C GLU A 280 17.97 0.55 4.29
N GLU A 281 17.70 1.63 3.55
CA GLU A 281 17.36 2.92 4.17
C GLU A 281 16.03 2.86 4.91
N LYS A 282 15.03 2.15 4.41
CA LYS A 282 13.78 1.89 5.14
C LYS A 282 14.05 1.13 6.45
N ASN A 283 14.84 0.05 6.40
CA ASN A 283 15.16 -0.74 7.59
C ASN A 283 15.95 0.07 8.63
N LYS A 284 16.82 1.00 8.21
CA LYS A 284 17.47 1.95 9.14
C LYS A 284 16.45 2.82 9.88
N VAL A 285 15.38 3.30 9.20
CA VAL A 285 14.29 4.00 9.86
C VAL A 285 13.63 3.11 10.90
N PHE A 286 13.25 1.89 10.53
CA PHE A 286 12.55 0.97 11.44
C PHE A 286 13.41 0.59 12.66
N ARG A 287 14.72 0.35 12.48
CA ARG A 287 15.66 0.12 13.59
C ARG A 287 15.76 1.33 14.53
N SER A 288 15.59 2.54 13.98
CA SER A 288 15.65 3.80 14.76
C SER A 288 14.33 4.17 15.43
N MET A 289 13.24 3.47 15.14
CA MET A 289 11.95 3.71 15.80
C MET A 289 12.04 3.31 17.28
N LEU A 290 11.57 4.21 18.14
CA LEU A 290 11.41 3.90 19.57
C LEU A 290 10.18 3.01 19.78
N PRO A 291 10.19 2.12 20.79
CA PRO A 291 9.00 1.37 21.17
C PRO A 291 7.81 2.29 21.41
N LEU A 292 6.62 1.87 21.00
CA LEU A 292 5.41 2.67 21.19
C LEU A 292 5.05 2.80 22.68
N ASP A 293 4.76 4.03 23.10
CA ASP A 293 4.25 4.29 24.45
C ASP A 293 2.72 4.21 24.45
N PRO A 294 2.10 3.26 25.17
CA PRO A 294 0.64 3.15 25.24
C PRO A 294 -0.07 4.42 25.72
N ARG A 295 0.62 5.27 26.48
CA ARG A 295 0.10 6.58 26.94
C ARG A 295 -0.05 7.59 25.80
N GLU A 296 0.65 7.37 24.71
CA GLU A 296 0.63 8.20 23.48
C GLU A 296 -0.17 7.53 22.36
N VAL A 297 -1.16 6.72 22.75
CA VAL A 297 -2.08 6.02 21.84
C VAL A 297 -3.53 6.26 22.26
N VAL A 298 -4.38 6.52 21.28
CA VAL A 298 -5.84 6.61 21.44
C VAL A 298 -6.48 5.51 20.63
N ARG A 299 -7.09 4.52 21.30
CA ARG A 299 -7.91 3.49 20.67
C ARG A 299 -9.37 3.93 20.69
N GLY A 300 -10.09 3.72 19.59
CA GLY A 300 -11.49 4.07 19.47
C GLY A 300 -12.32 2.95 18.85
N GLN A 301 -13.62 2.95 19.18
CA GLN A 301 -14.61 2.06 18.58
C GLN A 301 -15.82 2.89 18.20
N TYR A 302 -16.33 2.79 16.98
CA TYR A 302 -17.51 3.55 16.58
C TYR A 302 -18.77 3.02 17.27
N ALA A 303 -19.67 3.92 17.62
CA ALA A 303 -20.96 3.56 18.22
C ALA A 303 -21.74 2.67 17.24
N GLY A 304 -22.24 1.54 17.75
CA GLY A 304 -22.92 0.50 16.96
C GLY A 304 -22.00 -0.59 16.40
N TYR A 305 -20.70 -0.58 16.70
CA TYR A 305 -19.79 -1.67 16.27
C TYR A 305 -20.18 -3.03 16.86
N ARG A 306 -20.53 -3.04 18.14
CA ARG A 306 -20.91 -4.27 18.87
C ARG A 306 -22.26 -4.84 18.44
N ASP A 307 -23.03 -4.08 17.67
CA ASP A 307 -24.32 -4.51 17.10
C ASP A 307 -24.14 -5.13 15.69
N GLU A 308 -22.91 -5.10 15.14
CA GLU A 308 -22.65 -5.66 13.82
C GLU A 308 -22.63 -7.20 13.86
N PRO A 309 -23.14 -7.88 12.82
CA PRO A 309 -23.16 -9.35 12.78
C PRO A 309 -21.74 -9.94 12.87
N GLY A 310 -21.55 -10.85 13.83
CA GLY A 310 -20.27 -11.53 14.04
C GLY A 310 -19.27 -10.80 14.93
N VAL A 311 -19.70 -9.71 15.58
CA VAL A 311 -18.93 -8.99 16.62
C VAL A 311 -19.38 -9.44 18.00
N ASP A 312 -18.40 -9.64 18.91
CA ASP A 312 -18.69 -9.90 20.31
C ASP A 312 -19.35 -8.66 20.96
N PRO A 313 -20.50 -8.79 21.64
CA PRO A 313 -21.14 -7.68 22.34
C PRO A 313 -20.26 -7.01 23.42
N GLN A 314 -19.20 -7.68 23.86
CA GLN A 314 -18.21 -7.15 24.81
C GLN A 314 -16.88 -6.79 24.14
N SER A 315 -16.82 -6.78 22.82
CA SER A 315 -15.60 -6.51 22.06
C SER A 315 -14.90 -5.22 22.51
N GLU A 316 -13.58 -5.33 22.70
CA GLU A 316 -12.66 -4.20 22.89
C GLU A 316 -11.77 -3.97 21.68
N THR A 317 -12.11 -4.57 20.53
CA THR A 317 -11.39 -4.36 19.28
C THR A 317 -11.56 -2.92 18.80
N GLU A 318 -10.45 -2.26 18.56
CA GLU A 318 -10.48 -0.89 18.05
C GLU A 318 -10.83 -0.85 16.56
N THR A 319 -11.75 0.05 16.21
CA THR A 319 -12.07 0.42 14.82
C THR A 319 -11.43 1.74 14.40
N PHE A 320 -10.70 2.33 15.33
CA PHE A 320 -9.94 3.58 15.17
C PHE A 320 -8.71 3.54 16.05
N ILE A 321 -7.63 4.06 15.51
CA ILE A 321 -6.42 4.30 16.28
C ILE A 321 -5.75 5.59 15.84
N ALA A 322 -5.26 6.35 16.82
CA ALA A 322 -4.33 7.44 16.63
C ALA A 322 -3.16 7.26 17.59
N LEU A 323 -1.95 7.46 17.11
CA LEU A 323 -0.75 7.26 17.91
C LEU A 323 0.34 8.27 17.54
N LYS A 324 1.27 8.45 18.46
CA LYS A 324 2.50 9.19 18.23
C LYS A 324 3.67 8.22 18.28
N CYS A 325 4.48 8.22 17.25
CA CYS A 325 5.74 7.50 17.21
C CYS A 325 6.93 8.44 17.02
N ARG A 326 8.12 7.94 17.32
CA ARG A 326 9.37 8.68 17.24
C ARG A 326 10.45 7.86 16.57
N ILE A 327 11.30 8.54 15.82
CA ILE A 327 12.48 7.99 15.17
C ILE A 327 13.70 8.63 15.83
N ASP A 328 14.48 7.83 16.55
CA ASP A 328 15.66 8.29 17.28
C ASP A 328 16.91 8.13 16.42
N ASN A 329 17.05 9.02 15.46
CA ASN A 329 18.24 9.15 14.64
C ASN A 329 18.59 10.65 14.43
N TRP A 330 19.73 10.89 13.80
CA TRP A 330 20.26 12.24 13.62
C TRP A 330 19.31 13.16 12.83
N ARG A 331 18.57 12.61 11.86
CA ARG A 331 17.62 13.36 11.04
C ARG A 331 16.34 13.73 11.78
N TRP A 332 15.81 12.83 12.64
CA TRP A 332 14.45 12.93 13.15
C TRP A 332 14.32 13.06 14.67
N ALA A 333 15.41 12.94 15.43
CA ALA A 333 15.35 13.03 16.89
C ALA A 333 14.60 14.31 17.34
N GLY A 334 13.53 14.09 18.12
CA GLY A 334 12.66 15.16 18.63
C GLY A 334 11.52 15.59 17.72
N VAL A 335 11.40 15.04 16.49
CA VAL A 335 10.24 15.26 15.60
C VAL A 335 9.18 14.19 15.86
N PRO A 336 7.96 14.55 16.31
CA PRO A 336 6.88 13.59 16.47
C PRO A 336 6.24 13.23 15.11
N PHE A 337 5.93 11.95 14.95
CA PHE A 337 5.12 11.44 13.85
C PHE A 337 3.78 11.00 14.40
N PHE A 338 2.70 11.61 13.92
CA PHE A 338 1.33 11.28 14.32
C PHE A 338 0.69 10.46 13.22
N LEU A 339 0.20 9.27 13.57
CA LEU A 339 -0.49 8.37 12.66
C LEU A 339 -1.94 8.23 13.10
N ARG A 340 -2.88 8.27 12.13
CA ARG A 340 -4.30 8.09 12.40
C ARG A 340 -4.96 7.27 11.31
N THR A 341 -5.81 6.32 11.72
CA THR A 341 -6.69 5.56 10.83
C THR A 341 -7.94 5.12 11.56
N GLY A 342 -9.00 4.79 10.84
CA GLY A 342 -10.22 4.25 11.43
C GLY A 342 -11.38 4.15 10.44
N LYS A 343 -12.42 3.45 10.85
CA LYS A 343 -13.65 3.20 10.10
C LYS A 343 -14.74 4.20 10.45
N ARG A 344 -15.70 4.39 9.55
CA ARG A 344 -16.83 5.33 9.71
C ARG A 344 -16.43 6.74 10.16
N LEU A 345 -15.29 7.22 9.67
CA LEU A 345 -14.85 8.58 9.93
C LEU A 345 -15.56 9.60 9.01
N ALA A 346 -15.36 10.89 9.28
CA ALA A 346 -16.05 11.99 8.60
C ALA A 346 -15.73 12.06 7.10
N GLU A 347 -14.48 11.80 6.74
CA GLU A 347 -13.99 11.84 5.36
C GLU A 347 -13.06 10.66 5.08
N GLY A 348 -12.88 10.27 3.81
CA GLY A 348 -12.01 9.16 3.39
C GLY A 348 -10.72 9.62 2.72
N GLN A 349 -10.37 10.90 2.79
CA GLN A 349 -9.18 11.43 2.14
C GLN A 349 -7.94 11.08 2.94
N ARG A 350 -6.95 10.51 2.27
CA ARG A 350 -5.71 9.97 2.85
C ARG A 350 -4.59 10.92 2.57
N ILE A 351 -3.91 11.43 3.61
CA ILE A 351 -2.87 12.43 3.45
C ILE A 351 -1.62 12.13 4.29
N ILE A 352 -0.48 12.63 3.79
CA ILE A 352 0.69 12.93 4.60
C ILE A 352 0.78 14.45 4.69
N SER A 353 0.86 14.99 5.89
CA SER A 353 1.05 16.41 6.12
C SER A 353 2.34 16.64 6.91
N ILE A 354 3.21 17.45 6.36
CA ILE A 354 4.51 17.83 6.92
C ILE A 354 4.40 19.28 7.34
N ALA A 355 4.48 19.52 8.64
CA ALA A 355 4.49 20.88 9.21
C ALA A 355 5.92 21.37 9.35
N PHE A 356 6.20 22.55 8.81
CA PHE A 356 7.50 23.19 8.97
C PHE A 356 7.54 24.01 10.25
N ARG A 357 8.73 24.18 10.81
CA ARG A 357 8.93 25.05 11.97
C ARG A 357 8.63 26.49 11.59
N GLU A 358 8.03 27.22 12.53
CA GLU A 358 7.85 28.64 12.36
C GLU A 358 9.18 29.37 12.30
N PRO A 359 9.24 30.56 11.65
CA PRO A 359 10.41 31.40 11.69
C PRO A 359 10.85 31.68 13.14
N PRO A 360 12.16 31.67 13.46
CA PRO A 360 12.64 31.83 14.83
C PRO A 360 12.31 33.21 15.43
N LYS A 361 11.97 34.17 14.59
CA LYS A 361 11.54 35.49 14.97
C LYS A 361 10.54 36.04 13.95
N SER A 362 9.35 36.36 14.40
CA SER A 362 8.43 37.16 13.58
C SER A 362 8.86 38.63 13.51
N MET A 363 8.98 39.15 12.29
CA MET A 363 9.22 40.56 12.01
C MET A 363 7.93 41.31 11.68
N PHE A 364 6.81 40.62 11.67
CA PHE A 364 5.52 41.20 11.34
C PHE A 364 4.77 41.65 12.60
N PRO A 365 3.90 42.70 12.50
CA PRO A 365 3.06 43.12 13.62
C PRO A 365 2.20 41.97 14.17
N VAL A 366 1.89 42.02 15.46
CA VAL A 366 1.09 40.97 16.15
C VAL A 366 -0.26 40.73 15.48
N ASN A 367 -0.87 41.76 14.87
CA ASN A 367 -2.16 41.69 14.18
C ASN A 367 -2.01 41.49 12.66
N SER A 368 -0.84 41.12 12.18
CA SER A 368 -0.60 40.90 10.74
C SER A 368 -1.25 39.59 10.18
N GLY A 369 -1.63 38.67 11.05
CA GLY A 369 -2.17 37.37 10.68
C GLY A 369 -1.14 36.21 10.70
N VAL A 370 0.16 36.49 10.87
CA VAL A 370 1.19 35.46 11.01
C VAL A 370 0.92 34.60 12.26
N GLY A 371 1.02 33.28 12.13
CA GLY A 371 0.80 32.33 13.21
C GLY A 371 -0.68 32.02 13.48
N ALA A 372 -1.61 32.86 13.03
CA ALA A 372 -3.05 32.68 13.30
C ALA A 372 -3.65 31.39 12.63
N GLN A 373 -3.04 30.93 11.56
CA GLN A 373 -3.48 29.77 10.78
C GLN A 373 -2.47 28.61 10.81
N GLY A 374 -1.63 28.58 11.84
CA GLY A 374 -0.62 27.54 12.06
C GLY A 374 0.59 27.59 11.12
N PRO A 375 1.50 26.61 11.21
CA PRO A 375 2.74 26.57 10.47
C PRO A 375 2.52 26.32 8.97
N ASP A 376 3.55 26.52 8.17
CA ASP A 376 3.55 26.11 6.76
C ASP A 376 3.48 24.59 6.64
N HIS A 377 2.76 24.11 5.61
CA HIS A 377 2.57 22.69 5.41
C HIS A 377 2.83 22.28 3.97
N LEU A 378 3.48 21.15 3.81
CA LEU A 378 3.47 20.38 2.57
C LEU A 378 2.54 19.16 2.78
N THR A 379 1.56 18.98 1.91
CA THR A 379 0.57 17.90 2.02
C THR A 379 0.57 17.07 0.75
N PHE A 380 0.68 15.74 0.90
CA PHE A 380 0.53 14.76 -0.17
C PHE A 380 -0.82 14.06 -0.01
N ASP A 381 -1.57 13.92 -1.11
CA ASP A 381 -2.73 13.04 -1.19
C ASP A 381 -2.27 11.63 -1.55
N LEU A 382 -2.63 10.67 -0.74
CA LEU A 382 -2.38 9.24 -0.98
C LEU A 382 -3.51 8.55 -1.76
N ALA A 383 -4.49 9.30 -2.24
CA ALA A 383 -5.48 8.81 -3.19
C ALA A 383 -4.92 8.81 -4.61
N ASP A 384 -5.63 8.18 -5.54
CA ASP A 384 -5.15 7.93 -6.91
C ASP A 384 -4.95 9.20 -7.77
N ALA A 385 -5.26 10.39 -7.22
CA ALA A 385 -5.12 11.67 -7.90
C ALA A 385 -3.71 12.27 -7.89
N SER A 386 -2.78 11.76 -7.10
CA SER A 386 -1.41 12.29 -6.92
C SER A 386 -1.38 13.81 -6.77
N LYS A 387 -2.21 14.31 -5.86
CA LYS A 387 -2.33 15.74 -5.58
C LYS A 387 -1.34 16.14 -4.49
N MET A 388 -0.72 17.32 -4.65
CA MET A 388 0.11 17.93 -3.62
C MET A 388 -0.33 19.36 -3.38
N SER A 389 -0.11 19.85 -2.15
CA SER A 389 -0.29 21.27 -1.82
C SER A 389 0.82 21.77 -0.90
N LEU A 390 1.25 23.00 -1.14
CA LEU A 390 2.15 23.75 -0.26
C LEU A 390 1.41 24.98 0.25
N SER A 391 1.21 25.08 1.55
CA SER A 391 0.60 26.24 2.18
C SER A 391 1.63 27.09 2.93
N PHE A 392 1.58 28.40 2.71
CA PHE A 392 2.51 29.40 3.24
C PHE A 392 1.84 30.76 3.35
N TYR A 393 2.45 31.69 4.12
CA TYR A 393 1.91 33.03 4.28
C TYR A 393 2.27 33.92 3.09
N GLY A 394 1.27 34.64 2.58
CA GLY A 394 1.45 35.69 1.58
C GLY A 394 0.80 37.00 2.00
N LYS A 395 1.31 38.10 1.45
CA LYS A 395 0.74 39.42 1.73
C LYS A 395 -0.60 39.58 1.01
N ARG A 396 -1.66 39.91 1.75
CA ARG A 396 -2.96 40.29 1.17
C ARG A 396 -2.80 41.58 0.34
N PRO A 397 -3.39 41.66 -0.86
CA PRO A 397 -3.44 42.89 -1.64
C PRO A 397 -4.07 44.03 -0.86
N GLY A 398 -3.55 45.28 -1.05
CA GLY A 398 -4.03 46.46 -0.37
C GLY A 398 -2.98 47.15 0.49
N PRO A 399 -3.34 48.31 1.10
CA PRO A 399 -2.45 49.06 1.97
C PRO A 399 -2.23 48.30 3.30
N GLY A 400 -1.03 48.30 3.80
CA GLY A 400 -0.65 47.66 5.07
C GLY A 400 -0.12 46.22 4.88
N MET A 401 0.40 45.66 5.99
CA MET A 401 1.09 44.38 6.03
C MET A 401 0.19 43.32 6.68
N ARG A 402 -0.94 43.02 6.03
CA ARG A 402 -1.78 41.88 6.42
C ARG A 402 -1.37 40.65 5.62
N LEU A 403 -1.28 39.53 6.30
CA LEU A 403 -0.89 38.23 5.73
C LEU A 403 -2.02 37.22 5.85
N ASP A 404 -2.16 36.42 4.83
CA ASP A 404 -3.08 35.28 4.80
C ASP A 404 -2.33 34.02 4.39
N LYS A 405 -2.87 32.86 4.78
CA LYS A 405 -2.39 31.56 4.32
C LYS A 405 -2.80 31.37 2.86
N LEU A 406 -1.82 31.14 1.99
CA LEU A 406 -2.00 30.81 0.59
C LEU A 406 -1.70 29.33 0.37
N SER A 407 -2.31 28.71 -0.64
CA SER A 407 -2.03 27.34 -1.02
C SER A 407 -1.71 27.25 -2.51
N LEU A 408 -0.55 26.66 -2.82
CA LEU A 408 -0.23 26.18 -4.16
C LEU A 408 -0.66 24.73 -4.24
N GLN A 409 -1.51 24.39 -5.20
CA GLN A 409 -1.98 23.03 -5.43
C GLN A 409 -1.46 22.55 -6.77
N PHE A 410 -0.97 21.33 -6.79
CA PHE A 410 -0.55 20.61 -7.98
C PHE A 410 -1.33 19.30 -8.08
N ASN A 411 -1.84 19.02 -9.25
CA ASN A 411 -2.53 17.77 -9.55
C ASN A 411 -1.90 17.17 -10.82
N MET A 412 -1.40 15.94 -10.72
CA MET A 412 -0.75 15.26 -11.84
C MET A 412 -1.67 15.13 -13.06
N LYS A 413 -2.98 14.98 -12.86
CA LYS A 413 -3.98 14.92 -13.94
C LYS A 413 -3.99 16.17 -14.81
N ASP A 414 -3.66 17.33 -14.25
CA ASP A 414 -3.70 18.61 -14.95
C ASP A 414 -2.53 18.80 -15.93
N THR A 415 -1.50 17.94 -15.83
CA THR A 415 -0.30 18.04 -16.69
C THR A 415 -0.49 17.44 -18.07
N GLY A 416 -1.51 16.62 -18.30
CA GLY A 416 -1.71 15.87 -19.54
C GLY A 416 -0.66 14.78 -19.81
N LEU A 417 0.28 14.56 -18.86
CA LEU A 417 1.36 13.57 -18.95
C LEU A 417 0.96 12.20 -18.41
N MET A 418 -0.35 11.90 -18.39
CA MET A 418 -0.85 10.61 -17.92
C MET A 418 -0.46 9.51 -18.90
N GLY A 419 0.46 8.64 -18.46
CA GLY A 419 0.69 7.35 -19.08
C GLY A 419 -0.43 6.34 -18.77
N GLU A 420 -0.24 5.10 -19.14
CA GLU A 420 -1.12 4.01 -18.72
C GLU A 420 -0.88 3.76 -17.21
N VAL A 421 -1.86 4.10 -16.40
CA VAL A 421 -1.77 3.97 -14.94
C VAL A 421 -2.09 2.53 -14.57
N LEU A 422 -1.12 1.84 -13.97
CA LEU A 422 -1.34 0.51 -13.41
C LEU A 422 -2.03 0.62 -12.05
N GLU A 423 -3.00 -0.26 -11.80
CA GLU A 423 -3.52 -0.44 -10.44
C GLU A 423 -2.42 -0.99 -9.50
N ALA A 424 -2.57 -0.77 -8.20
CA ALA A 424 -1.57 -1.17 -7.21
C ALA A 424 -1.17 -2.65 -7.30
N TYR A 425 -2.14 -3.54 -7.48
CA TYR A 425 -1.85 -4.97 -7.64
C TYR A 425 -1.16 -5.31 -8.97
N GLU A 426 -1.57 -4.67 -10.06
CA GLU A 426 -0.91 -4.83 -11.36
C GLU A 426 0.56 -4.42 -11.29
N ARG A 427 0.83 -3.28 -10.67
CA ARG A 427 2.19 -2.80 -10.45
C ARG A 427 3.02 -3.78 -9.63
N LEU A 428 2.50 -4.24 -8.49
CA LEU A 428 3.23 -5.15 -7.60
C LEU A 428 3.46 -6.53 -8.23
N ILE A 429 2.48 -7.07 -8.98
CA ILE A 429 2.66 -8.30 -9.75
C ILE A 429 3.77 -8.14 -10.78
N LEU A 430 3.77 -7.03 -11.53
CA LEU A 430 4.78 -6.74 -12.54
C LEU A 430 6.18 -6.61 -11.92
N ASP A 431 6.30 -5.91 -10.79
CA ASP A 431 7.56 -5.76 -10.07
C ASP A 431 8.06 -7.11 -9.50
N ALA A 432 7.16 -7.94 -8.96
CA ALA A 432 7.51 -9.31 -8.54
C ALA A 432 8.01 -10.17 -9.72
N MET A 433 7.37 -10.09 -10.90
CA MET A 433 7.83 -10.76 -12.12
C MET A 433 9.21 -10.27 -12.58
N ARG A 434 9.54 -9.00 -12.34
CA ARG A 434 10.84 -8.41 -12.64
C ARG A 434 11.92 -8.76 -11.60
N GLY A 435 11.51 -9.11 -10.39
CA GLY A 435 12.39 -9.27 -9.24
C GLY A 435 12.73 -7.94 -8.57
N ASP A 436 11.87 -6.96 -8.71
CA ASP A 436 12.05 -5.63 -8.14
C ASP A 436 11.39 -5.55 -6.75
N HIS A 437 12.19 -5.51 -5.70
CA HIS A 437 11.76 -5.45 -4.29
C HIS A 437 11.50 -4.03 -3.77
N THR A 438 11.58 -2.99 -4.59
CA THR A 438 11.46 -1.58 -4.16
C THR A 438 10.20 -1.31 -3.33
N LEU A 439 9.09 -1.89 -3.73
CA LEU A 439 7.77 -1.68 -3.11
C LEU A 439 7.35 -2.79 -2.15
N PHE A 440 8.29 -3.68 -1.79
CA PHE A 440 7.99 -4.80 -0.89
C PHE A 440 8.67 -4.60 0.46
N THR A 441 8.19 -5.33 1.45
CA THR A 441 8.75 -5.28 2.80
C THR A 441 9.58 -6.53 3.08
N THR A 442 10.63 -6.36 3.88
CA THR A 442 11.54 -7.44 4.26
C THR A 442 11.09 -8.13 5.55
N ALA A 443 11.56 -9.37 5.78
CA ALA A 443 11.37 -10.07 7.04
C ALA A 443 11.87 -9.22 8.22
N GLU A 444 13.11 -8.72 8.14
CA GLU A 444 13.70 -7.85 9.16
C GLU A 444 12.82 -6.61 9.45
N GLY A 445 12.35 -5.96 8.39
CA GLY A 445 11.50 -4.77 8.53
C GLY A 445 10.22 -5.08 9.27
N ILE A 446 9.53 -6.18 8.92
CA ILE A 446 8.29 -6.59 9.58
C ILE A 446 8.50 -6.98 11.04
N GLU A 447 9.52 -7.79 11.33
CA GLU A 447 9.83 -8.20 12.69
C GLU A 447 10.14 -7.00 13.57
N ARG A 448 10.93 -6.05 13.06
CA ARG A 448 11.22 -4.82 13.79
C ARG A 448 9.97 -3.96 14.05
N LEU A 449 9.06 -3.87 13.10
CA LEU A 449 7.80 -3.15 13.29
C LEU A 449 6.91 -3.81 14.33
N TRP A 450 6.87 -5.14 14.39
CA TRP A 450 6.18 -5.86 15.47
C TRP A 450 6.88 -5.67 16.82
N GLU A 451 8.20 -5.69 16.87
CA GLU A 451 8.97 -5.44 18.11
C GLU A 451 8.66 -4.05 18.69
N VAL A 452 8.65 -3.01 17.83
CA VAL A 452 8.25 -1.64 18.21
C VAL A 452 6.82 -1.58 18.75
N SER A 453 5.95 -2.47 18.27
CA SER A 453 4.52 -2.55 18.60
C SER A 453 4.23 -3.28 19.91
N MET A 454 5.13 -4.14 20.39
CA MET A 454 4.86 -5.03 21.53
C MET A 454 4.38 -4.31 22.80
N PRO A 455 4.95 -3.16 23.22
CA PRO A 455 4.44 -2.48 24.40
C PRO A 455 2.98 -2.05 24.30
N LEU A 456 2.53 -1.67 23.11
CA LEU A 456 1.12 -1.35 22.87
C LEU A 456 0.23 -2.59 22.88
N LEU A 457 0.69 -3.70 22.33
CA LEU A 457 -0.07 -4.95 22.25
C LEU A 457 -0.20 -5.62 23.62
N GLU A 458 0.82 -5.52 24.46
CA GLU A 458 0.84 -6.09 25.83
C GLU A 458 0.03 -5.27 26.84
N ALA A 459 0.00 -3.93 26.66
CA ALA A 459 -0.72 -3.02 27.57
C ALA A 459 -1.57 -2.01 26.79
N PRO A 460 -2.58 -2.46 26.02
CA PRO A 460 -3.37 -1.56 25.18
C PRO A 460 -4.19 -0.60 26.04
N PRO A 461 -4.24 0.71 25.72
CA PRO A 461 -5.09 1.65 26.42
C PRO A 461 -6.58 1.32 26.19
N PRO A 462 -7.48 1.72 27.10
CA PRO A 462 -8.89 1.42 26.98
C PRO A 462 -9.50 2.02 25.70
N VAL A 463 -10.44 1.28 25.10
CA VAL A 463 -11.16 1.72 23.91
C VAL A 463 -12.17 2.84 24.28
N ARG A 464 -12.21 3.91 23.49
CA ARG A 464 -13.11 5.05 23.63
C ARG A 464 -14.13 5.06 22.51
N LEU A 465 -15.41 5.27 22.85
CA LEU A 465 -16.45 5.36 21.82
C LEU A 465 -16.33 6.69 21.03
N TYR A 466 -16.65 6.62 19.73
CA TYR A 466 -16.81 7.78 18.88
C TYR A 466 -18.06 7.66 17.99
N ALA A 467 -18.64 8.80 17.60
CA ALA A 467 -19.79 8.83 16.72
C ALA A 467 -19.36 8.52 15.26
N PRO A 468 -20.08 7.67 14.52
CA PRO A 468 -19.92 7.57 13.07
C PRO A 468 -20.01 8.95 12.39
N GLY A 469 -19.16 9.22 11.40
CA GLY A 469 -19.06 10.52 10.74
C GLY A 469 -18.29 11.59 11.52
N SER A 470 -17.67 11.23 12.65
CA SER A 470 -16.74 12.10 13.39
C SER A 470 -15.28 11.82 12.98
N TRP A 471 -14.35 12.58 13.56
CA TRP A 471 -12.89 12.39 13.36
C TRP A 471 -12.26 11.46 14.42
N GLY A 472 -13.07 10.66 15.10
CA GLY A 472 -12.64 9.75 16.17
C GLY A 472 -12.88 10.31 17.58
N PRO A 473 -12.32 9.66 18.61
CA PRO A 473 -12.48 10.10 19.99
C PRO A 473 -11.90 11.49 20.24
N LYS A 474 -12.55 12.33 21.06
CA LYS A 474 -12.07 13.69 21.37
C LYS A 474 -10.64 13.78 21.93
N SER A 475 -10.18 12.70 22.58
CA SER A 475 -8.81 12.63 23.12
C SER A 475 -7.70 12.70 22.09
N ILE A 476 -7.99 12.55 20.79
CA ILE A 476 -6.99 12.75 19.72
C ILE A 476 -6.41 14.17 19.73
N HIS A 477 -7.16 15.18 20.18
CA HIS A 477 -6.68 16.55 20.28
C HIS A 477 -5.63 16.72 21.39
N GLN A 478 -5.74 15.94 22.45
CA GLN A 478 -4.73 15.90 23.52
C GLN A 478 -3.44 15.19 23.06
N LEU A 479 -3.58 14.14 22.24
CA LEU A 479 -2.46 13.41 21.70
C LEU A 479 -1.55 14.28 20.84
N VAL A 480 -2.12 15.17 20.02
CA VAL A 480 -1.39 16.00 19.07
C VAL A 480 -0.97 17.34 19.67
N ALA A 481 -1.49 17.74 20.84
CA ALA A 481 -1.20 19.04 21.44
C ALA A 481 0.32 19.25 21.69
N PRO A 482 0.84 20.49 21.50
CA PRO A 482 0.13 21.73 21.21
C PRO A 482 -0.28 21.93 19.73
N GLN A 483 0.13 21.00 18.84
CA GLN A 483 -0.27 21.02 17.43
C GLN A 483 -1.76 20.68 17.26
N ALA A 484 -2.24 20.71 16.01
CA ALA A 484 -3.60 20.30 15.65
C ALA A 484 -3.58 19.27 14.52
N TRP A 485 -4.61 18.41 14.46
CA TRP A 485 -4.81 17.58 13.29
C TRP A 485 -5.14 18.42 12.08
N ARG A 486 -4.38 18.19 11.00
CA ARG A 486 -4.67 18.85 9.74
C ARG A 486 -5.85 18.13 9.07
N LEU A 487 -6.82 18.94 8.64
CA LEU A 487 -7.90 18.45 7.78
C LEU A 487 -7.35 18.20 6.36
N PRO A 488 -7.88 17.21 5.64
CA PRO A 488 -7.49 16.94 4.27
C PRO A 488 -7.74 18.18 3.41
N PHE A 489 -6.74 18.60 2.72
CA PHE A 489 -6.67 19.77 1.85
C PHE A 489 -7.50 20.98 2.33
N GLU A 490 -6.87 22.14 2.36
CA GLU A 490 -7.56 23.37 2.65
C GLU A 490 -8.84 23.43 1.81
N ARG A 491 -9.98 23.48 2.48
CA ARG A 491 -11.24 23.81 1.83
C ARG A 491 -10.96 25.13 1.12
N GLU A 492 -11.36 25.23 -0.16
CA GLU A 492 -11.27 26.48 -0.90
C GLU A 492 -11.66 27.62 0.01
N TRP A 493 -10.86 28.66 0.01
CA TRP A 493 -11.15 29.88 0.76
C TRP A 493 -12.61 30.25 0.49
N ARG A 494 -13.49 30.02 1.44
CA ARG A 494 -14.80 30.66 1.37
C ARG A 494 -14.51 32.13 1.59
N ASN A 495 -14.66 32.91 0.56
CA ASN A 495 -14.83 34.35 0.68
C ASN A 495 -16.01 34.56 1.63
N THR A 496 -15.72 34.82 2.91
CA THR A 496 -16.74 35.16 3.89
C THR A 496 -17.36 36.54 3.64
N ASP A 497 -16.90 37.20 2.58
CA ASP A 497 -17.34 38.57 2.21
C ASP A 497 -18.48 38.57 1.17
N GLU A 498 -19.00 37.43 0.72
CA GLU A 498 -20.15 37.38 -0.21
C GLU A 498 -21.51 37.09 0.47
N GLN A 499 -21.59 37.19 1.80
CA GLN A 499 -22.86 37.18 2.53
C GLN A 499 -22.89 38.36 3.51
N GLY A 500 -23.04 39.56 2.96
CA GLY A 500 -23.37 40.79 3.65
C GLY A 500 -24.38 41.57 2.85
#